data_0c5083c19109c64a7d3bddcf30d000e6
#
_entry.id   0c5083c19109c64a7d3bddcf30d000e6
#
_cell.length_a   1.000
_cell.length_b   1.000
_cell.length_c   1.000
_cell.angle_alpha   90.00
_cell.angle_beta   90.00
_cell.angle_gamma   90.00
#
_symmetry.space_group_name_H-M   'P 1'
#
loop_
_entity.id
_entity.type
_entity.pdbx_description
1 polymer ?
#
loop_
_entity_poly.entity_id
_entity_poly.type
_entity_poly.pdbx_seq_one_letter_code
_entity_poly.pdbx_strand_id
1 'polypeptide(L)'
;RGNQLKFFQEREPIPITENFPLIKFLGGSIKKGRLEIMLHGYDHQYKINPDLTRIPEFIWRSDLESRVRKGQTILKDALGVNVTSFVPPSNAIGQRGLKAITKARLNLLGVTGTRSLMRVNPVNLGYALTSRLNKSYPYNVREFVGHKQLMCRSLAPRSNWLRLLSDFEECRKKEGVFIVATHYWESKSKHDTEKRTITDLLLNLIEKANDSGATFVGVEEAFAKEKS
;
A
#
# COMPACT_ATOMS: atom_id res chain seq x y z
N ARG A 1 1.24 21.06 -12.66
CA ARG A 1 2.13 19.97 -12.15
C ARG A 1 3.44 20.46 -11.54
N GLY A 2 4.04 21.57 -12.03
CA GLY A 2 5.29 22.15 -11.49
C GLY A 2 5.16 22.70 -10.06
N ASN A 3 4.05 23.34 -9.73
CA ASN A 3 3.85 23.92 -8.39
C ASN A 3 3.65 22.89 -7.27
N GLN A 4 3.09 21.73 -7.57
CA GLN A 4 2.98 20.63 -6.59
C GLN A 4 4.36 20.02 -6.26
N LEU A 5 5.30 20.00 -7.21
CA LEU A 5 6.66 19.49 -6.98
C LEU A 5 7.44 20.36 -5.99
N LYS A 6 7.38 21.70 -6.15
CA LYS A 6 7.97 22.63 -5.19
C LYS A 6 7.38 22.47 -3.79
N PHE A 7 6.06 22.31 -3.71
CA PHE A 7 5.35 22.19 -2.44
C PHE A 7 5.83 20.99 -1.57
N PHE A 8 6.18 19.86 -2.19
CA PHE A 8 6.67 18.67 -1.46
C PHE A 8 8.17 18.72 -1.16
N GLN A 9 8.94 19.56 -1.84
CA GLN A 9 10.39 19.64 -1.65
C GLN A 9 10.83 20.75 -0.69
N GLU A 10 10.02 21.81 -0.55
CA GLU A 10 10.38 23.02 0.21
C GLU A 10 9.84 23.01 1.65
N ARG A 11 9.10 21.98 2.06
CA ARG A 11 8.60 21.88 3.44
C ARG A 11 9.39 20.87 4.23
N GLU A 12 9.88 21.29 5.38
CA GLU A 12 10.37 20.36 6.38
C GLU A 12 9.24 19.37 6.76
N PRO A 13 9.56 18.08 6.89
CA PRO A 13 8.57 17.09 7.31
C PRO A 13 8.03 17.47 8.69
N ILE A 14 6.72 17.59 8.81
CA ILE A 14 6.05 17.81 10.10
C ILE A 14 5.89 16.44 10.77
N PRO A 15 6.48 16.21 11.93
CA PRO A 15 6.31 14.95 12.66
C PRO A 15 4.83 14.72 12.99
N ILE A 16 4.35 13.49 12.79
CA ILE A 16 2.97 13.12 13.17
C ILE A 16 2.69 13.44 14.64
N THR A 17 3.71 13.36 15.49
CA THR A 17 3.66 13.66 16.94
C THR A 17 3.24 15.11 17.24
N GLU A 18 3.38 16.03 16.31
CA GLU A 18 2.95 17.42 16.45
C GLU A 18 1.49 17.64 16.05
N ASN A 19 0.84 16.65 15.43
CA ASN A 19 -0.57 16.73 15.04
C ASN A 19 -1.49 16.04 16.06
N PHE A 20 -1.65 16.66 17.24
CA PHE A 20 -2.46 16.12 18.33
C PHE A 20 -3.92 15.79 17.94
N PRO A 21 -4.63 16.60 17.13
CA PRO A 21 -5.97 16.24 16.70
C PRO A 21 -6.01 14.94 15.88
N LEU A 22 -5.03 14.75 14.97
CA LEU A 22 -4.91 13.54 14.18
C LEU A 22 -4.58 12.32 15.06
N ILE A 23 -3.63 12.45 15.98
CA ILE A 23 -3.26 11.36 16.93
C ILE A 23 -4.47 10.95 17.75
N LYS A 24 -5.23 11.92 18.29
CA LYS A 24 -6.45 11.64 19.06
C LYS A 24 -7.49 10.90 18.23
N PHE A 25 -7.72 11.34 17.00
CA PHE A 25 -8.66 10.71 16.06
C PHE A 25 -8.25 9.28 15.72
N LEU A 26 -6.97 9.09 15.31
CA LEU A 26 -6.44 7.77 14.96
C LEU A 26 -6.45 6.83 16.16
N GLY A 27 -5.95 7.26 17.32
CA GLY A 27 -5.94 6.45 18.54
C GLY A 27 -7.34 6.03 18.99
N GLY A 28 -8.33 6.93 18.87
CA GLY A 28 -9.75 6.60 19.13
C GLY A 28 -10.32 5.58 18.16
N SER A 29 -9.92 5.63 16.88
CA SER A 29 -10.36 4.69 15.85
C SER A 29 -9.69 3.32 16.00
N ILE A 30 -8.40 3.28 16.35
CA ILE A 30 -7.65 2.05 16.66
C ILE A 30 -8.28 1.33 17.84
N LYS A 31 -8.53 2.02 18.95
CA LYS A 31 -9.16 1.44 20.16
C LYS A 31 -10.54 0.83 19.89
N LYS A 32 -11.25 1.34 18.90
CA LYS A 32 -12.56 0.81 18.45
C LYS A 32 -12.44 -0.32 17.42
N GLY A 33 -11.25 -0.76 17.07
CA GLY A 33 -11.02 -1.76 16.03
C GLY A 33 -11.43 -1.33 14.62
N ARG A 34 -11.52 -0.01 14.36
CA ARG A 34 -11.97 0.54 13.05
C ARG A 34 -10.83 0.85 12.10
N LEU A 35 -9.61 0.80 12.58
CA LEU A 35 -8.44 1.25 11.85
C LEU A 35 -7.21 0.46 12.31
N GLU A 36 -6.43 -0.01 11.36
CA GLU A 36 -5.07 -0.50 11.56
C GLU A 36 -4.06 0.46 10.92
N ILE A 37 -2.88 0.55 11.51
CA ILE A 37 -1.82 1.43 11.03
C ILE A 37 -0.74 0.61 10.35
N MET A 38 -0.34 1.06 9.16
CA MET A 38 0.78 0.52 8.40
C MET A 38 1.84 1.60 8.18
N LEU A 39 3.11 1.18 8.07
CA LEU A 39 4.18 2.10 7.72
C LEU A 39 4.19 2.35 6.21
N HIS A 40 4.18 3.63 5.80
CA HIS A 40 4.19 4.06 4.40
C HIS A 40 5.44 4.89 4.07
N GLY A 41 6.63 4.28 4.19
CA GLY A 41 7.88 5.02 4.13
C GLY A 41 8.16 5.81 5.40
N TYR A 42 9.10 6.75 5.32
CA TYR A 42 9.46 7.63 6.43
C TYR A 42 9.02 9.07 6.18
N ASP A 43 9.41 9.65 5.06
CA ASP A 43 9.12 11.04 4.68
C ASP A 43 8.57 11.17 3.25
N HIS A 44 8.43 10.08 2.53
CA HIS A 44 7.91 9.99 1.17
C HIS A 44 8.68 10.88 0.16
N GLN A 45 9.94 11.19 0.43
CA GLN A 45 10.74 12.06 -0.43
C GLN A 45 11.18 11.37 -1.72
N TYR A 46 11.19 12.13 -2.80
CA TYR A 46 11.69 11.71 -4.10
C TYR A 46 13.10 12.27 -4.36
N LYS A 47 13.96 11.47 -4.97
CA LYS A 47 15.10 12.00 -5.70
C LYS A 47 14.62 12.44 -7.08
N ILE A 48 14.95 13.67 -7.47
CA ILE A 48 14.60 14.19 -8.78
C ILE A 48 15.87 14.17 -9.65
N ASN A 49 15.78 13.51 -10.78
CA ASN A 49 16.83 13.50 -11.79
C ASN A 49 16.80 14.79 -12.66
N PRO A 50 17.87 15.11 -13.41
CA PRO A 50 17.88 16.26 -14.32
C PRO A 50 16.77 16.25 -15.37
N ASP A 51 16.31 15.09 -15.80
CA ASP A 51 15.17 14.89 -16.72
C ASP A 51 13.80 14.98 -16.03
N LEU A 52 13.74 15.46 -14.79
CA LEU A 52 12.56 15.58 -13.95
C LEU A 52 11.90 14.24 -13.58
N THR A 53 12.53 13.10 -13.86
CA THR A 53 12.02 11.80 -13.38
C THR A 53 12.17 11.70 -11.88
N ARG A 54 11.14 11.15 -11.24
CA ARG A 54 11.08 10.98 -9.78
C ARG A 54 11.48 9.56 -9.41
N ILE A 55 12.42 9.43 -8.49
CA ILE A 55 12.82 8.15 -7.92
C ILE A 55 12.27 8.08 -6.50
N PRO A 56 11.35 7.14 -6.20
CA PRO A 56 10.74 7.01 -4.87
C PRO A 56 11.76 6.69 -3.77
N GLU A 57 11.43 7.08 -2.52
CA GLU A 57 12.27 6.93 -1.33
C GLU A 57 12.90 5.52 -1.22
N PHE A 58 12.10 4.47 -1.33
CA PHE A 58 12.55 3.08 -1.15
C PHE A 58 13.32 2.48 -2.34
N ILE A 59 13.61 3.29 -3.36
CA ILE A 59 14.49 2.94 -4.49
C ILE A 59 15.88 3.56 -4.34
N TRP A 60 15.97 4.84 -3.93
CA TRP A 60 17.22 5.58 -4.00
C TRP A 60 17.98 5.73 -2.67
N ARG A 61 17.26 5.73 -1.54
CA ARG A 61 17.88 5.90 -0.22
C ARG A 61 18.79 4.74 0.15
N SER A 62 19.87 5.05 0.85
CA SER A 62 20.82 4.07 1.41
C SER A 62 20.54 3.74 2.88
N ASP A 63 19.92 4.65 3.62
CA ASP A 63 19.66 4.62 5.07
C ASP A 63 18.32 3.99 5.45
N LEU A 64 17.74 3.15 4.58
CA LEU A 64 16.37 2.62 4.72
C LEU A 64 16.14 1.79 5.99
N GLU A 65 17.14 1.02 6.46
CA GLU A 65 17.00 0.23 7.70
C GLU A 65 16.77 1.15 8.92
N SER A 66 17.52 2.25 9.00
CA SER A 66 17.34 3.25 10.06
C SER A 66 15.98 3.96 9.95
N ARG A 67 15.56 4.32 8.73
CA ARG A 67 14.28 4.99 8.48
C ARG A 67 13.09 4.12 8.83
N VAL A 68 13.11 2.85 8.47
CA VAL A 68 12.05 1.90 8.83
C VAL A 68 11.92 1.80 10.35
N ARG A 69 13.03 1.62 11.07
CA ARG A 69 13.02 1.56 12.54
C ARG A 69 12.52 2.85 13.19
N LYS A 70 12.99 4.01 12.71
CA LYS A 70 12.52 5.32 13.19
C LYS A 70 11.01 5.48 12.96
N GLY A 71 10.51 5.11 11.76
CA GLY A 71 9.08 5.15 11.47
C GLY A 71 8.26 4.25 12.40
N GLN A 72 8.71 3.03 12.67
CA GLN A 72 8.07 2.13 13.64
C GLN A 72 8.06 2.74 15.04
N THR A 73 9.18 3.32 15.50
CA THR A 73 9.29 3.97 16.82
C THR A 73 8.32 5.15 16.90
N ILE A 74 8.31 6.04 15.93
CA ILE A 74 7.41 7.21 15.91
C ILE A 74 5.94 6.77 15.99
N LEU A 75 5.52 5.76 15.23
CA LEU A 75 4.13 5.28 15.26
C LEU A 75 3.81 4.59 16.58
N LYS A 76 4.74 3.85 17.16
CA LYS A 76 4.59 3.25 18.48
C LYS A 76 4.42 4.31 19.57
N ASP A 77 5.27 5.32 19.57
CA ASP A 77 5.26 6.39 20.57
C ASP A 77 4.00 7.28 20.44
N ALA A 78 3.61 7.59 19.19
CA ALA A 78 2.45 8.45 18.93
C ALA A 78 1.10 7.76 19.13
N LEU A 79 0.98 6.47 18.79
CA LEU A 79 -0.31 5.76 18.66
C LEU A 79 -0.39 4.50 19.53
N GLY A 80 0.71 4.07 20.16
CA GLY A 80 0.77 2.85 20.95
C GLY A 80 0.72 1.55 20.16
N VAL A 81 0.98 1.60 18.83
CA VAL A 81 0.84 0.45 17.93
C VAL A 81 2.20 -0.14 17.54
N ASN A 82 2.28 -1.47 17.49
CA ASN A 82 3.40 -2.15 16.86
C ASN A 82 3.03 -2.43 15.39
N VAL A 83 3.68 -1.72 14.48
CA VAL A 83 3.41 -1.87 13.04
C VAL A 83 4.05 -3.15 12.52
N THR A 84 3.26 -3.99 11.86
CA THR A 84 3.66 -5.29 11.28
C THR A 84 3.65 -5.29 9.75
N SER A 85 3.12 -4.23 9.13
CA SER A 85 2.93 -4.14 7.69
C SER A 85 3.49 -2.85 7.10
N PHE A 86 3.96 -2.95 5.87
CA PHE A 86 4.59 -1.87 5.12
C PHE A 86 3.94 -1.70 3.75
N VAL A 87 3.63 -0.46 3.39
CA VAL A 87 3.19 -0.07 2.04
C VAL A 87 4.28 0.81 1.42
N PRO A 88 4.85 0.44 0.26
CA PRO A 88 5.92 1.25 -0.33
C PRO A 88 5.41 2.59 -0.85
N PRO A 89 6.09 3.71 -0.56
CA PRO A 89 5.82 4.98 -1.22
C PRO A 89 5.81 4.84 -2.73
N SER A 90 4.78 5.38 -3.40
CA SER A 90 4.59 5.26 -4.85
C SER A 90 4.54 3.81 -5.37
N ASN A 91 4.16 2.87 -4.52
CA ASN A 91 4.15 1.43 -4.85
C ASN A 91 5.49 0.92 -5.44
N ALA A 92 6.61 1.46 -5.00
CA ALA A 92 7.93 1.14 -5.52
C ALA A 92 8.92 0.83 -4.40
N ILE A 93 9.54 -0.35 -4.45
CA ILE A 93 10.52 -0.81 -3.49
C ILE A 93 11.67 -1.52 -4.21
N GLY A 94 12.91 -1.16 -3.89
CA GLY A 94 14.10 -1.81 -4.40
C GLY A 94 14.64 -2.89 -3.46
N GLN A 95 15.73 -3.54 -3.86
CA GLN A 95 16.34 -4.61 -3.06
C GLN A 95 16.74 -4.16 -1.65
N ARG A 96 17.30 -2.94 -1.51
CA ARG A 96 17.66 -2.36 -0.20
C ARG A 96 16.42 -2.15 0.66
N GLY A 97 15.32 -1.67 0.06
CA GLY A 97 14.05 -1.50 0.75
C GLY A 97 13.47 -2.83 1.24
N LEU A 98 13.45 -3.85 0.39
CA LEU A 98 13.01 -5.20 0.79
C LEU A 98 13.86 -5.75 1.94
N LYS A 99 15.18 -5.60 1.88
CA LYS A 99 16.07 -6.00 2.97
C LYS A 99 15.75 -5.24 4.27
N ALA A 100 15.48 -3.95 4.20
CA ALA A 100 15.15 -3.12 5.36
C ALA A 100 13.85 -3.58 6.03
N ILE A 101 12.77 -3.77 5.26
CA ILE A 101 11.48 -4.23 5.82
C ILE A 101 11.56 -5.67 6.35
N THR A 102 12.27 -6.57 5.67
CA THR A 102 12.49 -7.95 6.14
C THR A 102 13.23 -7.99 7.48
N LYS A 103 14.31 -7.19 7.64
CA LYS A 103 15.03 -7.06 8.91
C LYS A 103 14.16 -6.46 10.03
N ALA A 104 13.20 -5.60 9.67
CA ALA A 104 12.24 -5.01 10.59
C ALA A 104 11.02 -5.93 10.83
N ARG A 105 10.98 -7.14 10.25
CA ARG A 105 9.88 -8.12 10.32
C ARG A 105 8.54 -7.53 9.86
N LEU A 106 8.58 -6.72 8.80
CA LEU A 106 7.37 -6.14 8.20
C LEU A 106 6.94 -6.95 6.98
N ASN A 107 5.64 -7.23 6.89
CA ASN A 107 4.99 -7.76 5.71
C ASN A 107 4.77 -6.67 4.67
N LEU A 108 4.77 -7.03 3.40
CA LEU A 108 4.65 -6.10 2.28
C LEU A 108 3.22 -6.10 1.72
N LEU A 109 2.61 -4.94 1.67
CA LEU A 109 1.31 -4.73 1.06
C LEU A 109 1.40 -3.66 -0.03
N GLY A 110 0.80 -3.91 -1.18
CA GLY A 110 0.73 -2.93 -2.26
C GLY A 110 1.17 -3.46 -3.62
N VAL A 111 1.03 -2.63 -4.64
CA VAL A 111 1.48 -2.95 -5.99
C VAL A 111 2.96 -2.58 -6.09
N THR A 112 3.83 -3.57 -5.94
CA THR A 112 5.24 -3.35 -6.27
C THR A 112 5.37 -3.17 -7.77
N GLY A 113 5.77 -1.97 -8.18
CA GLY A 113 5.98 -1.68 -9.60
C GLY A 113 7.01 -2.63 -10.22
N THR A 114 6.78 -3.02 -11.47
CA THR A 114 7.68 -3.89 -12.24
C THR A 114 9.12 -3.43 -12.30
N ARG A 115 9.39 -2.13 -12.10
CA ARG A 115 10.76 -1.59 -12.03
C ARG A 115 11.55 -2.07 -10.81
N SER A 116 10.89 -2.33 -9.70
CA SER A 116 11.55 -2.84 -8.49
C SER A 116 11.78 -4.35 -8.56
N LEU A 117 10.92 -5.09 -9.23
CA LEU A 117 11.05 -6.54 -9.39
C LEU A 117 12.21 -6.95 -10.29
N MET A 118 12.51 -6.16 -11.33
CA MET A 118 13.64 -6.45 -12.24
C MET A 118 15.03 -6.38 -11.57
N ARG A 119 15.15 -5.77 -10.38
CA ARG A 119 16.42 -5.62 -9.65
C ARG A 119 16.59 -6.58 -8.47
N VAL A 120 15.58 -7.38 -8.17
CA VAL A 120 15.48 -7.95 -6.81
C VAL A 120 15.91 -9.42 -6.71
N ASN A 121 15.68 -10.25 -7.70
CA ASN A 121 16.03 -11.68 -7.63
C ASN A 121 15.48 -12.39 -8.88
N PRO A 122 16.19 -13.38 -9.47
CA PRO A 122 15.68 -14.21 -10.58
C PRO A 122 14.32 -14.87 -10.30
N VAL A 123 14.07 -15.29 -9.05
CA VAL A 123 12.80 -15.90 -8.64
C VAL A 123 11.64 -14.87 -8.72
N ASN A 124 11.88 -13.63 -8.28
CA ASN A 124 10.91 -12.54 -8.36
C ASN A 124 10.70 -12.08 -9.81
N LEU A 125 11.72 -12.19 -10.67
CA LEU A 125 11.60 -11.92 -12.10
C LEU A 125 10.71 -12.96 -12.79
N GLY A 126 10.95 -14.25 -12.53
CA GLY A 126 10.09 -15.34 -13.01
C GLY A 126 8.64 -15.16 -12.60
N TYR A 127 8.43 -14.73 -11.35
CA TYR A 127 7.14 -14.44 -10.79
C TYR A 127 6.45 -13.18 -11.42
N ALA A 128 7.20 -12.11 -11.69
CA ALA A 128 6.69 -10.94 -12.39
C ALA A 128 6.30 -11.26 -13.83
N LEU A 129 7.07 -12.12 -14.50
CA LEU A 129 6.76 -12.60 -15.85
C LEU A 129 5.50 -13.48 -15.86
N THR A 130 5.36 -14.43 -14.94
CA THR A 130 4.17 -15.28 -14.85
C THR A 130 2.92 -14.49 -14.47
N SER A 131 3.01 -13.51 -13.56
CA SER A 131 1.88 -12.63 -13.22
C SER A 131 1.47 -11.71 -14.37
N ARG A 132 2.41 -11.31 -15.24
CA ARG A 132 2.12 -10.57 -16.49
C ARG A 132 1.44 -11.45 -17.55
N LEU A 133 1.90 -12.68 -17.70
CA LEU A 133 1.32 -13.62 -18.67
C LEU A 133 -0.09 -14.03 -18.26
N ASN A 134 -0.31 -14.30 -16.99
CA ASN A 134 -1.62 -14.74 -16.50
C ASN A 134 -2.64 -13.63 -16.29
N LYS A 135 -2.22 -12.33 -16.33
CA LYS A 135 -3.07 -11.14 -16.13
C LYS A 135 -4.06 -11.22 -14.94
N SER A 136 -3.93 -12.22 -14.08
CA SER A 136 -4.82 -12.47 -12.96
C SER A 136 -4.38 -11.68 -11.73
N TYR A 137 -5.36 -11.27 -10.90
CA TYR A 137 -5.10 -10.69 -9.60
C TYR A 137 -4.54 -11.76 -8.66
N PRO A 138 -3.41 -11.51 -7.98
CA PRO A 138 -2.89 -12.46 -7.01
C PRO A 138 -3.66 -12.34 -5.69
N TYR A 139 -4.61 -13.22 -5.51
CA TYR A 139 -5.58 -13.24 -4.42
C TYR A 139 -5.10 -13.97 -3.16
N ASN A 140 -3.92 -14.56 -3.17
CA ASN A 140 -3.35 -15.28 -2.03
C ASN A 140 -2.18 -14.54 -1.40
N VAL A 141 -2.00 -14.75 -0.10
CA VAL A 141 -0.76 -14.38 0.60
C VAL A 141 0.41 -15.12 -0.05
N ARG A 142 1.47 -14.39 -0.30
CA ARG A 142 2.72 -14.94 -0.85
C ARG A 142 3.79 -14.92 0.20
N GLU A 143 4.41 -16.05 0.38
CA GLU A 143 5.50 -16.17 1.33
C GLU A 143 6.84 -16.02 0.63
N PHE A 144 7.65 -15.12 1.15
CA PHE A 144 9.04 -14.92 0.76
C PHE A 144 9.93 -15.14 1.97
N VAL A 145 11.22 -15.30 1.74
CA VAL A 145 12.17 -15.40 2.84
C VAL A 145 12.14 -14.13 3.70
N GLY A 146 11.57 -14.26 4.90
CA GLY A 146 11.53 -13.23 5.91
C GLY A 146 10.39 -12.20 5.82
N HIS A 147 9.45 -12.32 4.88
CA HIS A 147 8.23 -11.51 4.85
C HIS A 147 7.11 -12.17 4.05
N LYS A 148 5.87 -11.81 4.35
CA LYS A 148 4.71 -12.13 3.53
C LYS A 148 4.34 -10.94 2.65
N GLN A 149 3.68 -11.19 1.53
CA GLN A 149 3.22 -10.17 0.61
C GLN A 149 1.76 -10.37 0.21
N LEU A 150 1.00 -9.27 0.23
CA LEU A 150 -0.33 -9.15 -0.37
C LEU A 150 -0.34 -8.05 -1.40
N MET A 151 -1.12 -8.24 -2.47
CA MET A 151 -1.27 -7.26 -3.53
C MET A 151 -2.58 -6.50 -3.37
N CYS A 152 -2.61 -5.24 -3.80
CA CYS A 152 -3.82 -4.42 -3.83
C CYS A 152 -4.17 -3.96 -5.25
N ARG A 153 -5.44 -3.63 -5.47
CA ARG A 153 -5.91 -2.87 -6.63
C ARG A 153 -6.08 -1.41 -6.25
N SER A 154 -5.61 -0.53 -7.12
CA SER A 154 -5.83 0.91 -6.94
C SER A 154 -7.23 1.29 -7.40
N LEU A 155 -7.95 2.02 -6.55
CA LEU A 155 -9.17 2.74 -6.90
C LEU A 155 -8.85 4.24 -6.86
N ALA A 156 -8.69 4.83 -8.04
CA ALA A 156 -8.28 6.20 -8.28
C ALA A 156 -9.00 6.74 -9.52
N PRO A 157 -8.99 8.05 -9.80
CA PRO A 157 -9.71 8.62 -10.95
C PRO A 157 -9.41 7.97 -12.30
N ARG A 158 -8.19 7.46 -12.50
CA ARG A 158 -7.74 6.82 -13.75
C ARG A 158 -7.63 5.30 -13.66
N SER A 159 -8.11 4.68 -12.59
CA SER A 159 -8.09 3.22 -12.49
C SER A 159 -9.07 2.59 -13.48
N ASN A 160 -8.88 1.31 -13.78
CA ASN A 160 -9.84 0.57 -14.60
C ASN A 160 -10.89 -0.09 -13.68
N TRP A 161 -12.05 0.54 -13.55
CA TRP A 161 -13.14 0.09 -12.69
C TRP A 161 -13.66 -1.31 -13.05
N LEU A 162 -13.89 -1.55 -14.33
CA LEU A 162 -14.40 -2.86 -14.80
C LEU A 162 -13.41 -3.98 -14.47
N ARG A 163 -12.12 -3.71 -14.62
CA ARG A 163 -11.10 -4.67 -14.26
C ARG A 163 -11.04 -4.91 -12.75
N LEU A 164 -11.20 -3.85 -11.95
CA LEU A 164 -11.24 -3.97 -10.49
C LEU A 164 -12.41 -4.88 -10.07
N LEU A 165 -13.58 -4.69 -10.63
CA LEU A 165 -14.74 -5.56 -10.39
C LEU A 165 -14.51 -7.00 -10.86
N SER A 166 -13.93 -7.19 -12.03
CA SER A 166 -13.58 -8.54 -12.54
C SER A 166 -12.58 -9.26 -11.61
N ASP A 167 -11.57 -8.55 -11.14
CA ASP A 167 -10.58 -9.10 -10.20
C ASP A 167 -11.22 -9.43 -8.83
N PHE A 168 -12.18 -8.61 -8.38
CA PHE A 168 -12.95 -8.89 -7.16
C PHE A 168 -13.76 -10.18 -7.30
N GLU A 169 -14.50 -10.35 -8.41
CA GLU A 169 -15.30 -11.55 -8.66
C GLU A 169 -14.43 -12.81 -8.81
N GLU A 170 -13.27 -12.70 -9.45
CA GLU A 170 -12.32 -13.80 -9.55
C GLU A 170 -11.76 -14.17 -8.16
N CYS A 171 -11.41 -13.17 -7.36
CA CYS A 171 -10.93 -13.36 -6.00
C CYS A 171 -11.98 -14.05 -5.11
N ARG A 172 -13.24 -13.61 -5.21
CA ARG A 172 -14.38 -14.21 -4.49
C ARG A 172 -14.54 -15.68 -4.81
N LYS A 173 -14.54 -16.05 -6.10
CA LYS A 173 -14.65 -17.44 -6.55
C LYS A 173 -13.55 -18.36 -6.02
N LYS A 174 -12.42 -17.78 -5.66
CA LYS A 174 -11.22 -18.48 -5.16
C LYS A 174 -11.04 -18.31 -3.65
N GLU A 175 -12.04 -17.77 -2.97
CA GLU A 175 -12.03 -17.50 -1.52
C GLU A 175 -10.76 -16.76 -1.05
N GLY A 176 -10.24 -15.88 -1.92
CA GLY A 176 -9.00 -15.18 -1.72
C GLY A 176 -9.13 -13.90 -0.87
N VAL A 177 -8.04 -13.14 -0.78
CA VAL A 177 -7.98 -11.84 -0.12
C VAL A 177 -7.99 -10.75 -1.18
N PHE A 178 -9.00 -9.86 -1.18
CA PHE A 178 -9.09 -8.73 -2.09
C PHE A 178 -8.83 -7.42 -1.35
N ILE A 179 -7.85 -6.65 -1.83
CA ILE A 179 -7.44 -5.41 -1.19
C ILE A 179 -7.56 -4.25 -2.18
N VAL A 180 -8.20 -3.18 -1.73
CA VAL A 180 -8.33 -1.94 -2.51
C VAL A 180 -7.53 -0.83 -1.83
N ALA A 181 -6.66 -0.18 -2.61
CA ALA A 181 -5.92 0.99 -2.18
C ALA A 181 -6.53 2.25 -2.82
N THR A 182 -6.81 3.25 -2.00
CA THR A 182 -7.29 4.57 -2.45
C THR A 182 -6.67 5.67 -1.61
N HIS A 183 -6.83 6.93 -2.04
CA HIS A 183 -6.32 8.08 -1.31
C HIS A 183 -7.50 8.94 -0.83
N TYR A 184 -7.46 9.38 0.44
CA TYR A 184 -8.53 10.19 1.01
C TYR A 184 -8.72 11.53 0.26
N TRP A 185 -7.65 12.11 -0.29
CA TRP A 185 -7.73 13.36 -1.07
C TRP A 185 -8.37 13.17 -2.46
N GLU A 186 -8.49 11.94 -2.95
CA GLU A 186 -9.18 11.61 -4.19
C GLU A 186 -10.66 11.24 -3.97
N SER A 187 -11.11 11.14 -2.73
CA SER A 187 -12.45 10.65 -2.37
C SER A 187 -13.60 11.37 -3.11
N LYS A 188 -13.49 12.69 -3.26
CA LYS A 188 -14.45 13.54 -3.99
C LYS A 188 -14.15 13.68 -5.49
N SER A 189 -13.04 13.15 -5.97
CA SER A 189 -12.71 13.20 -7.40
C SER A 189 -13.61 12.27 -8.19
N LYS A 190 -13.98 12.69 -9.40
CA LYS A 190 -14.75 11.85 -10.32
C LYS A 190 -13.83 10.86 -11.03
N HIS A 191 -14.29 9.65 -11.16
CA HIS A 191 -13.66 8.63 -11.99
C HIS A 191 -13.80 8.99 -13.46
N ASP A 192 -12.75 8.84 -14.27
CA ASP A 192 -12.69 9.35 -15.64
C ASP A 192 -13.76 8.71 -16.56
N THR A 193 -14.04 7.41 -16.39
CA THR A 193 -15.03 6.69 -17.21
C THR A 193 -16.40 6.62 -16.54
N GLU A 194 -16.46 6.28 -15.25
CA GLU A 194 -17.73 6.07 -14.53
C GLU A 194 -18.49 7.35 -14.19
N LYS A 195 -17.79 8.51 -14.22
CA LYS A 195 -18.32 9.85 -13.84
C LYS A 195 -18.87 9.96 -12.42
N ARG A 196 -18.75 8.92 -11.63
CA ARG A 196 -19.07 8.84 -10.19
C ARG A 196 -17.86 9.24 -9.35
N THR A 197 -18.06 9.63 -8.10
CA THR A 197 -16.94 9.90 -7.18
C THR A 197 -16.23 8.61 -6.79
N ILE A 198 -14.96 8.71 -6.38
CA ILE A 198 -14.21 7.56 -5.86
C ILE A 198 -14.90 6.98 -4.62
N THR A 199 -15.50 7.84 -3.78
CA THR A 199 -16.31 7.39 -2.64
C THR A 199 -17.51 6.56 -3.08
N ASP A 200 -18.29 7.01 -4.10
CA ASP A 200 -19.45 6.27 -4.59
C ASP A 200 -19.07 4.89 -5.15
N LEU A 201 -17.93 4.82 -5.86
CA LEU A 201 -17.42 3.55 -6.40
C LEU A 201 -16.95 2.62 -5.26
N LEU A 202 -16.30 3.17 -4.23
CA LEU A 202 -15.88 2.39 -3.08
C LEU A 202 -17.08 1.83 -2.30
N LEU A 203 -18.11 2.66 -2.06
CA LEU A 203 -19.35 2.23 -1.41
C LEU A 203 -20.06 1.13 -2.22
N ASN A 204 -20.14 1.29 -3.53
CA ASN A 204 -20.71 0.26 -4.41
C ASN A 204 -19.95 -1.06 -4.35
N LEU A 205 -18.60 -1.02 -4.25
CA LEU A 205 -17.79 -2.23 -4.08
C LEU A 205 -18.04 -2.89 -2.72
N ILE A 206 -18.15 -2.09 -1.65
CA ILE A 206 -18.45 -2.57 -0.30
C ILE A 206 -19.83 -3.24 -0.27
N GLU A 207 -20.83 -2.65 -0.89
CA GLU A 207 -22.19 -3.22 -1.01
C GLU A 207 -22.13 -4.57 -1.73
N LYS A 208 -21.47 -4.63 -2.91
CA LYS A 208 -21.27 -5.90 -3.62
C LYS A 208 -20.54 -6.95 -2.79
N ALA A 209 -19.57 -6.55 -1.99
CA ALA A 209 -18.85 -7.47 -1.11
C ALA A 209 -19.77 -8.01 -0.03
N ASN A 210 -20.58 -7.18 0.62
CA ASN A 210 -21.59 -7.59 1.59
C ASN A 210 -22.60 -8.57 0.98
N ASP A 211 -23.17 -8.23 -0.17
CA ASP A 211 -24.19 -9.07 -0.86
C ASP A 211 -23.61 -10.41 -1.28
N SER A 212 -22.30 -10.51 -1.51
CA SER A 212 -21.62 -11.74 -1.85
C SER A 212 -21.15 -12.57 -0.65
N GLY A 213 -21.42 -12.12 0.58
CA GLY A 213 -21.01 -12.79 1.82
C GLY A 213 -19.51 -12.64 2.15
N ALA A 214 -18.84 -11.62 1.59
CA ALA A 214 -17.44 -11.37 1.90
C ALA A 214 -17.27 -10.88 3.35
N THR A 215 -16.22 -11.36 4.02
CA THR A 215 -15.85 -10.93 5.36
C THR A 215 -14.81 -9.83 5.28
N PHE A 216 -15.03 -8.73 6.01
CA PHE A 216 -14.04 -7.66 6.16
C PHE A 216 -13.11 -7.99 7.33
N VAL A 217 -11.83 -8.01 7.06
CA VAL A 217 -10.80 -8.39 8.02
C VAL A 217 -9.71 -7.32 8.11
N GLY A 218 -8.99 -7.30 9.24
CA GLY A 218 -7.80 -6.49 9.39
C GLY A 218 -6.63 -7.01 8.55
N VAL A 219 -5.61 -6.18 8.36
CA VAL A 219 -4.46 -6.54 7.53
C VAL A 219 -3.63 -7.67 8.15
N GLU A 220 -3.54 -7.73 9.48
CA GLU A 220 -2.87 -8.83 10.19
C GLU A 220 -3.58 -10.16 9.98
N GLU A 221 -4.90 -10.16 10.11
CA GLU A 221 -5.74 -11.33 9.86
C GLU A 221 -5.65 -11.76 8.38
N ALA A 222 -5.65 -10.80 7.46
CA ALA A 222 -5.45 -11.08 6.03
C ALA A 222 -4.12 -11.78 5.74
N PHE A 223 -3.03 -11.40 6.44
CA PHE A 223 -1.72 -12.08 6.33
C PHE A 223 -1.68 -13.44 7.03
N ALA A 224 -2.54 -13.67 8.02
CA ALA A 224 -2.62 -14.95 8.72
C ALA A 224 -3.43 -16.02 7.95
N LYS A 225 -4.24 -15.60 6.95
CA LYS A 225 -5.04 -16.53 6.15
C LYS A 225 -4.13 -17.53 5.44
N GLU A 226 -4.22 -18.80 5.84
CA GLU A 226 -3.50 -19.89 5.19
C GLU A 226 -4.10 -20.19 3.80
N LYS A 227 -3.29 -20.81 2.95
CA LYS A 227 -3.81 -21.32 1.68
C LYS A 227 -4.74 -22.49 1.97
N SER A 228 -6.01 -22.31 1.70
CA SER A 228 -6.97 -23.41 1.61
C SER A 228 -6.69 -24.29 0.39
#